data_9d34f1d2a257507fce17773e62882e32
#
_entry.id   9d34f1d2a257507fce17773e62882e32
#
_cell.length_a   1.000
_cell.length_b   1.000
_cell.length_c   1.000
_cell.angle_alpha   90.00
_cell.angle_beta   90.00
_cell.angle_gamma   90.00
#
_symmetry.space_group_name_H-M   'P 1'
#
loop_
_entity.id
_entity.type
_entity.pdbx_description
1 polymer ?
#
loop_
_entity_poly.entity_id
_entity_poly.type
_entity_poly.pdbx_seq_one_letter_code
_entity_poly.pdbx_strand_id
1 'polypeptide(L)'
;DVYKRQQSDLLYKRWVEQKRQMVDKLSNGKIGYVHVKGMNSESFRDTYSELLGRCREKEAVIVDTRHNGGGWLHEDLAILLSGELYAKFTPRGQFIGNDPFNRWLKPSCVLMCEDNYSNAHGFPWTYKTLKIGKLIGAPVPGTMTAVWWETQIDPSIVFGIPQVGMQDMQGRYLENQQLEPDIEVYNSPESQLRGEDHQLEEAVKEMLKEVQK
;
A
#
# COMPACT_ATOMS: atom_id res chain seq x y z
N ASP A 1 -11.42 -1.40 -26.04
CA ASP A 1 -12.85 -1.46 -25.79
C ASP A 1 -13.24 -0.63 -24.56
N VAL A 2 -13.88 0.53 -24.81
CA VAL A 2 -14.22 1.55 -23.81
C VAL A 2 -15.15 0.96 -22.72
N TYR A 3 -16.14 0.15 -23.09
CA TYR A 3 -17.09 -0.45 -22.17
C TYR A 3 -16.45 -1.42 -21.18
N LYS A 4 -15.52 -2.24 -21.64
CA LYS A 4 -14.79 -3.17 -20.75
C LYS A 4 -13.93 -2.42 -19.72
N ARG A 5 -13.30 -1.34 -20.16
CA ARG A 5 -12.48 -0.49 -19.30
C ARG A 5 -13.33 0.20 -18.23
N GLN A 6 -14.47 0.81 -18.64
CA GLN A 6 -15.42 1.41 -17.72
C GLN A 6 -16.00 0.41 -16.72
N GLN A 7 -16.36 -0.78 -17.18
CA GLN A 7 -16.85 -1.86 -16.29
C GLN A 7 -15.79 -2.25 -15.25
N SER A 8 -14.54 -2.45 -15.68
CA SER A 8 -13.42 -2.79 -14.78
C SER A 8 -13.19 -1.71 -13.73
N ASP A 9 -13.22 -0.43 -14.13
CA ASP A 9 -13.03 0.70 -13.21
C ASP A 9 -14.18 0.83 -12.20
N LEU A 10 -15.42 0.56 -12.62
CA LEU A 10 -16.57 0.58 -11.71
C LEU A 10 -16.51 -0.59 -10.69
N LEU A 11 -16.13 -1.79 -11.15
CA LEU A 11 -15.95 -2.95 -10.27
C LEU A 11 -14.83 -2.72 -9.27
N TYR A 12 -13.71 -2.14 -9.71
CA TYR A 12 -12.61 -1.76 -8.83
C TYR A 12 -13.04 -0.75 -7.77
N LYS A 13 -13.70 0.34 -8.15
CA LYS A 13 -14.22 1.35 -7.22
C LYS A 13 -15.19 0.75 -6.20
N ARG A 14 -16.07 -0.13 -6.65
CA ARG A 14 -17.00 -0.85 -5.78
C ARG A 14 -16.25 -1.74 -4.79
N TRP A 15 -15.24 -2.47 -5.25
CA TRP A 15 -14.43 -3.33 -4.38
C TRP A 15 -13.69 -2.51 -3.31
N VAL A 16 -13.03 -1.42 -3.69
CA VAL A 16 -12.36 -0.53 -2.74
C VAL A 16 -13.35 0.03 -1.70
N GLU A 17 -14.54 0.46 -2.15
CA GLU A 17 -15.57 0.99 -1.26
C GLU A 17 -16.10 -0.07 -0.28
N GLN A 18 -16.27 -1.30 -0.72
CA GLN A 18 -16.65 -2.42 0.17
C GLN A 18 -15.59 -2.69 1.24
N LYS A 19 -14.29 -2.67 0.87
CA LYS A 19 -13.19 -2.83 1.83
C LYS A 19 -13.15 -1.68 2.83
N ARG A 20 -13.35 -0.46 2.37
CA ARG A 20 -13.45 0.74 3.22
C ARG A 20 -14.57 0.63 4.25
N GLN A 21 -15.78 0.24 3.81
CA GLN A 21 -16.93 0.05 4.69
C GLN A 21 -16.69 -1.09 5.69
N MET A 22 -16.02 -2.16 5.28
CA MET A 22 -15.65 -3.25 6.17
C MET A 22 -14.69 -2.77 7.28
N VAL A 23 -13.65 -2.01 6.94
CA VAL A 23 -12.72 -1.42 7.92
C VAL A 23 -13.45 -0.46 8.86
N ASP A 24 -14.28 0.44 8.34
CA ASP A 24 -15.06 1.36 9.17
C ASP A 24 -15.96 0.61 10.16
N LYS A 25 -16.66 -0.42 9.70
CA LYS A 25 -17.53 -1.26 10.55
C LYS A 25 -16.74 -1.99 11.63
N LEU A 26 -15.65 -2.66 11.27
CA LEU A 26 -14.84 -3.46 12.20
C LEU A 26 -14.10 -2.61 13.23
N SER A 27 -13.74 -1.37 12.88
CA SER A 27 -13.00 -0.45 13.76
C SER A 27 -13.85 0.61 14.45
N ASN A 28 -15.17 0.59 14.29
CA ASN A 28 -16.07 1.67 14.72
C ASN A 28 -15.60 3.04 14.20
N GLY A 29 -15.17 3.10 12.95
CA GLY A 29 -14.73 4.32 12.30
C GLY A 29 -13.32 4.82 12.70
N LYS A 30 -12.58 4.13 13.55
CA LYS A 30 -11.27 4.56 14.05
C LYS A 30 -10.15 4.42 13.02
N ILE A 31 -10.19 3.36 12.21
CA ILE A 31 -9.12 3.02 11.26
C ILE A 31 -9.52 3.48 9.85
N GLY A 32 -8.57 4.12 9.15
CA GLY A 32 -8.70 4.46 7.74
C GLY A 32 -8.25 3.31 6.84
N TYR A 33 -8.70 3.36 5.59
CA TYR A 33 -8.30 2.41 4.55
C TYR A 33 -8.03 3.14 3.25
N VAL A 34 -6.89 2.85 2.63
CA VAL A 34 -6.53 3.29 1.29
C VAL A 34 -6.00 2.11 0.48
N HIS A 35 -6.34 2.05 -0.82
CA HIS A 35 -5.81 1.05 -1.73
C HIS A 35 -4.90 1.70 -2.77
N VAL A 36 -3.68 1.19 -2.92
CA VAL A 36 -2.70 1.63 -3.91
C VAL A 36 -2.83 0.76 -5.15
N LYS A 37 -3.59 1.22 -6.15
CA LYS A 37 -3.93 0.45 -7.35
C LYS A 37 -2.70 0.07 -8.20
N GLY A 38 -1.72 0.96 -8.27
CA GLY A 38 -0.47 0.77 -9.03
C GLY A 38 0.61 1.69 -8.48
N MET A 39 1.87 1.41 -8.80
CA MET A 39 2.99 2.23 -8.36
C MET A 39 3.27 3.36 -9.36
N ASN A 40 2.36 4.35 -9.42
CA ASN A 40 2.41 5.48 -10.36
C ASN A 40 1.90 6.78 -9.73
N SER A 41 2.09 7.90 -10.44
CA SER A 41 1.72 9.24 -9.95
C SER A 41 0.22 9.45 -9.75
N GLU A 42 -0.64 8.75 -10.49
CA GLU A 42 -2.09 8.81 -10.30
C GLU A 42 -2.47 8.18 -8.96
N SER A 43 -2.02 6.95 -8.71
CA SER A 43 -2.23 6.25 -7.45
C SER A 43 -1.62 7.00 -6.26
N PHE A 44 -0.49 7.69 -6.44
CA PHE A 44 0.08 8.54 -5.39
C PHE A 44 -0.85 9.70 -5.03
N ARG A 45 -1.35 10.44 -6.03
CA ARG A 45 -2.28 11.55 -5.77
C ARG A 45 -3.55 11.09 -5.06
N ASP A 46 -4.09 9.95 -5.46
CA ASP A 46 -5.26 9.36 -4.80
C ASP A 46 -4.95 8.98 -3.36
N THR A 47 -3.85 8.26 -3.13
CA THR A 47 -3.41 7.86 -1.78
C THR A 47 -3.14 9.08 -0.89
N TYR A 48 -2.42 10.08 -1.39
CA TYR A 48 -2.14 11.32 -0.68
C TYR A 48 -3.43 12.05 -0.29
N SER A 49 -4.35 12.20 -1.24
CA SER A 49 -5.64 12.86 -1.03
C SER A 49 -6.51 12.10 -0.01
N GLU A 50 -6.55 10.78 -0.08
CA GLU A 50 -7.28 9.93 0.85
C GLU A 50 -6.69 9.97 2.27
N LEU A 51 -5.37 9.87 2.40
CA LEU A 51 -4.69 9.88 3.70
C LEU A 51 -4.85 11.22 4.42
N LEU A 52 -4.51 12.31 3.74
CA LEU A 52 -4.50 13.65 4.35
C LEU A 52 -5.87 14.34 4.31
N GLY A 53 -6.82 13.81 3.54
CA GLY A 53 -8.22 14.24 3.49
C GLY A 53 -9.10 13.35 4.34
N ARG A 54 -9.72 12.37 3.72
CA ARG A 54 -10.75 11.51 4.35
C ARG A 54 -10.26 10.75 5.60
N CYS A 55 -9.00 10.31 5.61
CA CYS A 55 -8.43 9.59 6.76
C CYS A 55 -7.84 10.51 7.83
N ARG A 56 -7.84 11.82 7.64
CA ARG A 56 -7.18 12.78 8.55
C ARG A 56 -7.57 12.61 10.02
N GLU A 57 -8.84 12.37 10.29
CA GLU A 57 -9.36 12.21 11.66
C GLU A 57 -9.29 10.76 12.18
N LYS A 58 -8.85 9.81 11.36
CA LYS A 58 -8.65 8.41 11.77
C LYS A 58 -7.45 8.30 12.72
N GLU A 59 -7.48 7.30 13.59
CA GLU A 59 -6.42 7.06 14.58
C GLU A 59 -5.23 6.29 13.97
N ALA A 60 -5.48 5.44 12.95
CA ALA A 60 -4.47 4.71 12.17
C ALA A 60 -4.98 4.46 10.75
N VAL A 61 -4.14 3.90 9.88
CA VAL A 61 -4.52 3.59 8.49
C VAL A 61 -3.98 2.23 8.03
N ILE A 62 -4.78 1.53 7.25
CA ILE A 62 -4.38 0.35 6.48
C ILE A 62 -4.10 0.79 5.05
N VAL A 63 -2.87 0.56 4.58
CA VAL A 63 -2.43 0.80 3.20
C VAL A 63 -2.43 -0.53 2.47
N ASP A 64 -3.43 -0.76 1.65
CA ASP A 64 -3.62 -2.02 0.92
C ASP A 64 -2.92 -1.95 -0.44
N THR A 65 -1.92 -2.81 -0.64
CA THR A 65 -1.19 -2.92 -1.91
C THR A 65 -1.48 -4.22 -2.64
N ARG A 66 -2.45 -4.99 -2.19
CA ARG A 66 -2.80 -6.26 -2.83
C ARG A 66 -3.22 -6.06 -4.28
N HIS A 67 -2.84 -7.01 -5.13
CA HIS A 67 -3.11 -7.01 -6.57
C HIS A 67 -2.45 -5.86 -7.34
N ASN A 68 -1.35 -5.31 -6.83
CA ASN A 68 -0.62 -4.22 -7.45
C ASN A 68 0.50 -4.77 -8.35
N GLY A 69 0.45 -4.43 -9.63
CA GLY A 69 1.39 -4.91 -10.66
C GLY A 69 2.71 -4.14 -10.73
N GLY A 70 2.98 -3.21 -9.79
CA GLY A 70 4.25 -2.46 -9.75
C GLY A 70 4.21 -1.13 -10.46
N GLY A 71 5.39 -0.64 -10.83
CA GLY A 71 5.69 0.68 -11.36
C GLY A 71 6.91 1.29 -10.68
N TRP A 72 6.82 2.56 -10.22
CA TRP A 72 7.89 3.22 -9.47
C TRP A 72 7.31 4.26 -8.50
N LEU A 73 7.10 3.91 -7.23
CA LEU A 73 6.44 4.77 -6.24
C LEU A 73 6.87 4.49 -4.78
N HIS A 74 7.73 3.49 -4.55
CA HIS A 74 8.05 3.00 -3.20
C HIS A 74 8.63 4.09 -2.28
N GLU A 75 9.48 4.97 -2.82
CA GLU A 75 10.11 6.04 -2.08
C GLU A 75 9.08 7.08 -1.63
N ASP A 76 8.24 7.56 -2.55
CA ASP A 76 7.23 8.58 -2.24
C ASP A 76 6.23 8.11 -1.18
N LEU A 77 5.80 6.84 -1.27
CA LEU A 77 4.91 6.23 -0.27
C LEU A 77 5.61 6.08 1.09
N ALA A 78 6.87 5.63 1.10
CA ALA A 78 7.63 5.50 2.34
C ALA A 78 7.81 6.88 3.00
N ILE A 79 8.17 7.91 2.24
CA ILE A 79 8.29 9.29 2.72
C ILE A 79 6.94 9.82 3.25
N LEU A 80 5.84 9.53 2.57
CA LEU A 80 4.51 9.97 2.99
C LEU A 80 4.10 9.34 4.33
N LEU A 81 4.46 8.07 4.56
CA LEU A 81 4.03 7.28 5.73
C LEU A 81 5.00 7.32 6.90
N SER A 82 6.22 7.85 6.72
CA SER A 82 7.25 7.97 7.77
C SER A 82 7.35 9.37 8.38
N GLY A 83 6.23 10.05 8.53
CA GLY A 83 6.20 11.39 9.10
C GLY A 83 6.52 11.40 10.60
N GLU A 84 7.34 12.34 11.03
CA GLU A 84 7.61 12.63 12.43
C GLU A 84 7.18 14.05 12.77
N LEU A 85 6.47 14.19 13.89
CA LEU A 85 6.02 15.49 14.37
C LEU A 85 7.20 16.26 14.95
N TYR A 86 7.50 17.44 14.40
CA TYR A 86 8.57 18.30 14.92
C TYR A 86 8.12 19.69 15.34
N ALA A 87 6.93 20.14 14.96
CA ALA A 87 6.38 21.44 15.35
C ALA A 87 4.84 21.46 15.34
N LYS A 88 4.29 22.52 15.96
CA LYS A 88 2.83 22.79 15.98
C LYS A 88 2.59 24.25 15.66
N PHE A 89 1.52 24.52 14.91
CA PHE A 89 1.09 25.89 14.63
C PHE A 89 0.03 26.32 15.64
N THR A 90 0.33 27.37 16.42
CA THR A 90 -0.51 27.82 17.53
C THR A 90 -0.63 29.36 17.53
N PRO A 91 -1.21 29.99 16.47
CA PRO A 91 -1.43 31.42 16.47
C PRO A 91 -2.27 31.83 17.68
N ARG A 92 -1.75 32.83 18.44
CA ARG A 92 -2.40 33.33 19.66
C ARG A 92 -2.80 32.24 20.66
N GLY A 93 -2.01 31.15 20.74
CA GLY A 93 -2.28 30.01 21.63
C GLY A 93 -3.34 29.01 21.13
N GLN A 94 -3.98 29.26 19.99
CA GLN A 94 -4.95 28.35 19.41
C GLN A 94 -4.27 27.34 18.49
N PHE A 95 -4.37 26.06 18.79
CA PHE A 95 -3.84 25.02 17.92
C PHE A 95 -4.59 24.97 16.59
N ILE A 96 -3.88 25.00 15.48
CA ILE A 96 -4.43 24.91 14.12
C ILE A 96 -3.86 23.77 13.28
N GLY A 97 -2.77 23.15 13.69
CA GLY A 97 -2.21 22.01 12.95
C GLY A 97 -0.82 21.62 13.42
N ASN A 98 -0.40 20.47 12.93
CA ASN A 98 0.93 19.91 13.13
C ASN A 98 1.85 20.25 11.93
N ASP A 99 3.15 20.23 12.15
CA ASP A 99 4.15 20.27 11.10
C ASP A 99 5.02 19.01 11.19
N PRO A 100 5.09 18.19 10.10
CA PRO A 100 4.68 18.47 8.72
C PRO A 100 3.18 18.27 8.47
N PHE A 101 2.58 19.09 7.59
CA PHE A 101 1.19 18.93 7.14
C PHE A 101 1.00 17.80 6.11
N ASN A 102 2.05 17.49 5.37
CA ASN A 102 2.02 16.65 4.19
C ASN A 102 2.60 15.25 4.41
N ARG A 103 2.53 14.77 5.65
CA ARG A 103 2.96 13.42 6.06
C ARG A 103 1.89 12.78 6.94
N TRP A 104 1.82 11.46 6.87
CA TRP A 104 1.05 10.69 7.81
C TRP A 104 1.83 10.52 9.11
N LEU A 105 1.25 10.92 10.23
CA LEU A 105 1.90 11.01 11.54
C LEU A 105 1.40 9.97 12.56
N LYS A 106 0.54 9.07 12.11
CA LYS A 106 -0.14 8.08 12.98
C LYS A 106 0.25 6.67 12.56
N PRO A 107 -0.05 5.64 13.37
CA PRO A 107 0.26 4.26 13.00
C PRO A 107 -0.32 3.87 11.64
N SER A 108 0.40 3.01 10.94
CA SER A 108 -0.04 2.40 9.69
C SER A 108 0.44 0.96 9.59
N CYS A 109 -0.23 0.16 8.76
CA CYS A 109 0.27 -1.13 8.30
C CYS A 109 0.07 -1.27 6.80
N VAL A 110 0.80 -2.20 6.19
CA VAL A 110 0.67 -2.52 4.76
C VAL A 110 0.06 -3.90 4.63
N LEU A 111 -1.02 -4.00 3.84
CA LEU A 111 -1.54 -5.27 3.34
C LEU A 111 -0.86 -5.64 2.03
N MET A 112 -0.41 -6.87 1.93
CA MET A 112 0.24 -7.43 0.75
C MET A 112 -0.25 -8.85 0.45
N CYS A 113 -0.09 -9.29 -0.79
CA CYS A 113 -0.47 -10.63 -1.22
C CYS A 113 0.52 -11.21 -2.24
N GLU A 114 0.36 -12.48 -2.55
CA GLU A 114 1.25 -13.28 -3.37
C GLU A 114 1.35 -12.82 -4.84
N ASP A 115 0.43 -12.03 -5.33
CA ASP A 115 0.46 -11.47 -6.69
C ASP A 115 0.95 -10.00 -6.77
N ASN A 116 1.43 -9.45 -5.64
CA ASN A 116 2.18 -8.20 -5.68
C ASN A 116 3.43 -8.37 -6.55
N TYR A 117 3.66 -7.43 -7.48
CA TYR A 117 4.74 -7.56 -8.46
C TYR A 117 5.63 -6.31 -8.52
N SER A 118 6.93 -6.49 -8.80
CA SER A 118 7.90 -5.41 -9.07
C SER A 118 7.94 -4.39 -7.92
N ASN A 119 7.67 -3.12 -8.15
CA ASN A 119 7.69 -2.09 -7.11
C ASN A 119 6.63 -2.30 -5.99
N ALA A 120 5.61 -3.16 -6.23
CA ALA A 120 4.71 -3.61 -5.17
C ALA A 120 5.34 -4.67 -4.25
N HIS A 121 6.51 -5.22 -4.58
CA HIS A 121 7.44 -5.87 -3.67
C HIS A 121 8.38 -4.83 -3.02
N GLY A 122 8.92 -3.89 -3.81
CA GLY A 122 9.86 -2.88 -3.35
C GLY A 122 9.29 -1.96 -2.26
N PHE A 123 8.04 -1.53 -2.36
CA PHE A 123 7.42 -0.66 -1.36
C PHE A 123 7.26 -1.35 0.02
N PRO A 124 6.63 -2.52 0.17
CA PRO A 124 6.57 -3.20 1.47
C PRO A 124 7.96 -3.56 2.01
N TRP A 125 8.92 -3.92 1.15
CA TRP A 125 10.30 -4.12 1.58
C TRP A 125 10.92 -2.85 2.17
N THR A 126 10.76 -1.70 1.51
CA THR A 126 11.23 -0.39 2.00
C THR A 126 10.55 -0.01 3.30
N TYR A 127 9.23 -0.20 3.38
CA TYR A 127 8.41 0.07 4.55
C TYR A 127 8.88 -0.72 5.79
N LYS A 128 9.15 -2.01 5.62
CA LYS A 128 9.69 -2.90 6.67
C LYS A 128 11.13 -2.51 7.06
N THR A 129 11.98 -2.24 6.05
CA THR A 129 13.38 -1.87 6.27
C THR A 129 13.51 -0.57 7.08
N LEU A 130 12.66 0.42 6.80
CA LEU A 130 12.58 1.68 7.52
C LEU A 130 11.80 1.58 8.85
N LYS A 131 11.25 0.42 9.18
CA LYS A 131 10.47 0.17 10.41
C LYS A 131 9.27 1.13 10.57
N ILE A 132 8.60 1.48 9.47
CA ILE A 132 7.47 2.40 9.49
C ILE A 132 6.27 1.75 10.17
N GLY A 133 6.04 0.45 9.96
CA GLY A 133 4.98 -0.33 10.58
C GLY A 133 5.06 -1.80 10.16
N LYS A 134 3.98 -2.54 10.36
CA LYS A 134 3.92 -3.99 10.08
C LYS A 134 3.41 -4.31 8.68
N LEU A 135 3.93 -5.40 8.12
CA LEU A 135 3.43 -6.04 6.92
C LEU A 135 2.47 -7.17 7.31
N ILE A 136 1.29 -7.22 6.70
CA ILE A 136 0.25 -8.21 6.99
C ILE A 136 -0.21 -8.81 5.66
N GLY A 137 -0.42 -10.12 5.63
CA GLY A 137 -0.93 -10.83 4.45
C GLY A 137 -0.10 -12.02 4.05
N ALA A 138 0.00 -12.29 2.75
CA ALA A 138 0.79 -13.39 2.21
C ALA A 138 2.18 -12.93 1.78
N PRO A 139 3.20 -13.83 1.80
CA PRO A 139 4.52 -13.54 1.28
C PRO A 139 4.49 -13.04 -0.17
N VAL A 140 5.32 -12.05 -0.47
CA VAL A 140 5.43 -11.47 -1.83
C VAL A 140 6.65 -12.06 -2.54
N PRO A 141 6.49 -12.59 -3.77
CA PRO A 141 7.61 -13.06 -4.57
C PRO A 141 8.66 -11.97 -4.81
N GLY A 142 9.92 -12.35 -4.84
CA GLY A 142 11.04 -11.44 -5.07
C GLY A 142 11.17 -11.04 -6.54
N THR A 143 10.55 -9.94 -6.94
CA THR A 143 10.54 -9.44 -8.32
C THR A 143 10.86 -7.94 -8.34
N MET A 144 12.13 -7.57 -8.22
CA MET A 144 12.54 -6.17 -8.06
C MET A 144 13.64 -5.72 -9.03
N THR A 145 13.69 -6.29 -10.23
CA THR A 145 14.57 -5.81 -11.29
C THR A 145 13.80 -4.92 -12.26
N ALA A 146 14.27 -3.70 -12.48
CA ALA A 146 13.70 -2.82 -13.50
C ALA A 146 14.03 -3.30 -14.89
N VAL A 147 13.06 -3.22 -15.79
CA VAL A 147 13.09 -3.82 -17.13
C VAL A 147 13.00 -2.71 -18.18
N TRP A 148 13.88 -2.77 -19.18
CA TRP A 148 13.75 -2.03 -20.42
C TRP A 148 12.88 -2.82 -21.42
N TRP A 149 11.87 -2.16 -21.98
CA TRP A 149 10.93 -2.79 -22.91
C TRP A 149 11.25 -2.41 -24.34
N GLU A 150 11.58 -3.42 -25.16
CA GLU A 150 11.86 -3.25 -26.58
C GLU A 150 10.71 -3.80 -27.44
N THR A 151 10.16 -2.94 -28.28
CA THR A 151 9.19 -3.36 -29.28
C THR A 151 9.92 -3.88 -30.50
N GLN A 152 9.58 -5.09 -30.92
CA GLN A 152 10.22 -5.77 -32.08
C GLN A 152 9.72 -5.20 -33.41
N ILE A 153 10.30 -5.67 -34.52
CA ILE A 153 9.87 -5.33 -35.88
C ILE A 153 8.37 -5.63 -36.08
N ASP A 154 7.89 -6.74 -35.54
CA ASP A 154 6.47 -6.98 -35.34
C ASP A 154 6.06 -6.27 -34.06
N PRO A 155 5.25 -5.19 -34.12
CA PRO A 155 4.89 -4.39 -32.95
C PRO A 155 3.98 -5.11 -31.94
N SER A 156 3.45 -6.28 -32.28
CA SER A 156 2.72 -7.14 -31.35
C SER A 156 3.63 -7.88 -30.36
N ILE A 157 4.94 -7.92 -30.65
CA ILE A 157 5.95 -8.57 -29.83
C ILE A 157 6.75 -7.52 -29.07
N VAL A 158 6.70 -7.60 -27.76
CA VAL A 158 7.47 -6.75 -26.84
C VAL A 158 8.37 -7.63 -25.99
N PHE A 159 9.66 -7.30 -25.93
CA PHE A 159 10.65 -8.03 -25.16
C PHE A 159 11.16 -7.18 -23.99
N GLY A 160 11.19 -7.77 -22.80
CA GLY A 160 11.69 -7.11 -21.59
C GLY A 160 13.13 -7.51 -21.29
N ILE A 161 14.04 -6.53 -21.17
CA ILE A 161 15.46 -6.74 -20.83
C ILE A 161 15.69 -6.26 -19.39
N PRO A 162 15.96 -7.16 -18.41
CA PRO A 162 16.32 -6.76 -17.06
C PRO A 162 17.61 -5.93 -17.07
N GLN A 163 17.60 -4.75 -16.46
CA GLN A 163 18.72 -3.82 -16.49
C GLN A 163 19.20 -3.37 -15.12
N VAL A 164 18.27 -3.02 -14.23
CA VAL A 164 18.61 -2.37 -12.96
C VAL A 164 18.04 -3.19 -11.82
N GLY A 165 18.91 -3.91 -11.12
CA GLY A 165 18.58 -4.61 -9.88
C GLY A 165 18.75 -3.67 -8.67
N MET A 166 17.86 -3.79 -7.69
CA MET A 166 17.95 -3.12 -6.40
C MET A 166 18.65 -4.03 -5.40
N GLN A 167 19.65 -3.49 -4.69
CA GLN A 167 20.38 -4.20 -3.62
C GLN A 167 20.06 -3.59 -2.25
N ASP A 168 20.08 -4.44 -1.24
CA ASP A 168 20.09 -3.98 0.14
C ASP A 168 21.48 -3.40 0.53
N MET A 169 21.59 -2.86 1.74
CA MET A 169 22.85 -2.29 2.24
C MET A 169 23.95 -3.33 2.49
N GLN A 170 23.66 -4.62 2.36
CA GLN A 170 24.61 -5.74 2.43
C GLN A 170 25.02 -6.24 1.04
N GLY A 171 24.53 -5.59 -0.05
CA GLY A 171 24.83 -5.93 -1.43
C GLY A 171 24.05 -7.12 -2.00
N ARG A 172 22.98 -7.58 -1.31
CA ARG A 172 22.13 -8.67 -1.81
C ARG A 172 21.02 -8.09 -2.67
N TYR A 173 20.83 -8.65 -3.86
CA TYR A 173 19.72 -8.25 -4.72
C TYR A 173 18.38 -8.66 -4.13
N LEU A 174 17.38 -7.79 -4.25
CA LEU A 174 16.00 -8.08 -3.85
C LEU A 174 15.30 -9.04 -4.83
N GLU A 175 15.81 -9.17 -6.03
CA GLU A 175 15.35 -10.16 -7.01
C GLU A 175 15.52 -11.57 -6.45
N ASN A 176 14.52 -12.41 -6.60
CA ASN A 176 14.47 -13.78 -6.04
C ASN A 176 14.53 -13.84 -4.50
N GLN A 177 14.30 -12.72 -3.81
CA GLN A 177 14.20 -12.68 -2.35
C GLN A 177 12.72 -12.51 -1.98
N GLN A 178 12.07 -13.59 -1.57
CA GLN A 178 10.70 -13.52 -1.06
C GLN A 178 10.63 -12.59 0.16
N LEU A 179 9.62 -11.73 0.20
CA LEU A 179 9.38 -10.83 1.34
C LEU A 179 8.30 -11.43 2.25
N GLU A 180 8.71 -11.77 3.46
CA GLU A 180 7.81 -12.30 4.47
C GLU A 180 7.05 -11.19 5.19
N PRO A 181 5.73 -11.32 5.40
CA PRO A 181 4.97 -10.44 6.27
C PRO A 181 5.40 -10.60 7.73
N ASP A 182 5.06 -9.62 8.56
CA ASP A 182 5.21 -9.73 10.02
C ASP A 182 4.06 -10.54 10.64
N ILE A 183 2.91 -10.54 9.96
CA ILE A 183 1.73 -11.34 10.31
C ILE A 183 1.23 -12.03 9.05
N GLU A 184 1.45 -13.35 8.99
CA GLU A 184 1.05 -14.15 7.85
C GLU A 184 -0.43 -14.55 7.94
N VAL A 185 -1.20 -14.15 6.92
CA VAL A 185 -2.64 -14.46 6.80
C VAL A 185 -3.01 -14.64 5.34
N TYR A 186 -3.77 -15.68 5.04
CA TYR A 186 -4.26 -15.97 3.69
C TYR A 186 -5.79 -15.82 3.61
N ASN A 187 -6.25 -15.41 2.45
CA ASN A 187 -7.65 -15.51 2.07
C ASN A 187 -7.85 -16.76 1.21
N SER A 188 -8.70 -17.69 1.62
CA SER A 188 -9.06 -18.81 0.75
C SER A 188 -10.08 -18.38 -0.31
N PRO A 189 -10.14 -19.07 -1.47
CA PRO A 189 -11.19 -18.82 -2.46
C PRO A 189 -12.61 -18.93 -1.86
N GLU A 190 -12.81 -19.87 -0.95
CA GLU A 190 -14.08 -20.07 -0.27
C GLU A 190 -14.47 -18.90 0.64
N SER A 191 -13.48 -18.34 1.40
CA SER A 191 -13.72 -17.16 2.24
C SER A 191 -14.08 -15.93 1.39
N GLN A 192 -13.36 -15.74 0.27
CA GLN A 192 -13.63 -14.64 -0.66
C GLN A 192 -15.03 -14.75 -1.29
N LEU A 193 -15.47 -15.97 -1.66
CA LEU A 193 -16.83 -16.19 -2.18
C LEU A 193 -17.92 -15.87 -1.15
N ARG A 194 -17.63 -16.01 0.15
CA ARG A 194 -18.53 -15.60 1.24
C ARG A 194 -18.43 -14.11 1.57
N GLY A 195 -17.54 -13.36 0.91
CA GLY A 195 -17.29 -11.94 1.18
C GLY A 195 -16.45 -11.67 2.43
N GLU A 196 -15.79 -12.70 2.97
CA GLU A 196 -14.86 -12.61 4.09
C GLU A 196 -13.49 -12.12 3.60
N ASP A 197 -12.76 -11.41 4.45
CA ASP A 197 -11.39 -10.95 4.15
C ASP A 197 -10.53 -11.03 5.41
N HIS A 198 -9.99 -12.21 5.68
CA HIS A 198 -9.22 -12.48 6.89
C HIS A 198 -7.95 -11.63 7.00
N GLN A 199 -7.33 -11.30 5.87
CA GLN A 199 -6.19 -10.38 5.83
C GLN A 199 -6.58 -8.99 6.33
N LEU A 200 -7.71 -8.47 5.85
CA LEU A 200 -8.22 -7.16 6.25
C LEU A 200 -8.70 -7.15 7.71
N GLU A 201 -9.35 -8.23 8.15
CA GLU A 201 -9.78 -8.41 9.54
C GLU A 201 -8.60 -8.39 10.51
N GLU A 202 -7.52 -9.11 10.19
CA GLU A 202 -6.30 -9.13 11.03
C GLU A 202 -5.61 -7.76 11.02
N ALA A 203 -5.57 -7.07 9.87
CA ALA A 203 -5.02 -5.72 9.78
C ALA A 203 -5.79 -4.72 10.66
N VAL A 204 -7.11 -4.78 10.67
CA VAL A 204 -7.94 -3.95 11.56
C VAL A 204 -7.65 -4.25 13.03
N LYS A 205 -7.61 -5.53 13.39
CA LYS A 205 -7.32 -5.99 14.75
C LYS A 205 -5.95 -5.50 15.22
N GLU A 206 -4.93 -5.59 14.36
CA GLU A 206 -3.58 -5.13 14.70
C GLU A 206 -3.53 -3.60 14.85
N MET A 207 -4.16 -2.85 13.95
CA MET A 207 -4.20 -1.39 14.06
C MET A 207 -4.99 -0.92 15.29
N LEU A 208 -6.04 -1.61 15.70
CA LEU A 208 -6.75 -1.32 16.94
C LEU A 208 -5.88 -1.54 18.18
N LYS A 209 -4.96 -2.49 18.17
CA LYS A 209 -3.97 -2.67 19.25
C LYS A 209 -2.95 -1.52 19.27
N GLU A 210 -2.51 -1.06 18.09
CA GLU A 210 -1.53 0.04 18.02
C GLU A 210 -2.09 1.37 18.52
N VAL A 211 -3.37 1.66 18.29
CA VAL A 211 -4.01 2.91 18.75
C VAL A 211 -4.41 2.88 20.24
N GLN A 212 -4.29 1.73 20.92
CA GLN A 212 -4.54 1.60 22.37
C GLN A 212 -3.26 1.74 23.21
N LYS A 213 -2.10 1.76 22.57
CA LYS A 213 -0.80 2.00 23.23
C LYS A 213 -0.60 3.46 23.54
#